data_ace0178a11883c117d857cedb5d7f5ac
#
_entry.id   ace0178a11883c117d857cedb5d7f5ac
#
_cell.length_a   1.000
_cell.length_b   1.000
_cell.length_c   1.000
_cell.angle_alpha   90.00
_cell.angle_beta   90.00
_cell.angle_gamma   90.00
#
_symmetry.space_group_name_H-M   'P 1'
#
loop_
_entity.id
_entity.type
_entity.pdbx_description
1 polymer ?
#
loop_
_entity_poly.entity_id
_entity_poly.type
_entity_poly.pdbx_seq_one_letter_code
_entity_poly.pdbx_strand_id
1 'polypeptide(L)'
;MPSRTPLVLAQCMAALEDQEKSIESMDYKSAGVDVKAGRAFVSRIKSSVEATHRDEVVGGLGGFGGLFRIPAGLQKPLLVAGTDGVGTKLELAQEHHSHHGVGVDLVGMCVNDVITSGAEPLFFLDYIATGALSPEAMAEVVEGISAGCQRSGCALLGGETAEM
;
A
#
# COMPACT_ATOMS: atom_id res chain seq x y z
N MET A 1 -62.20 -26.75 -10.40
CA MET A 1 -60.77 -26.86 -10.04
C MET A 1 -60.23 -25.44 -9.84
N PRO A 2 -59.77 -25.03 -8.65
CA PRO A 2 -59.21 -23.70 -8.46
C PRO A 2 -57.78 -23.65 -9.03
N SER A 3 -57.46 -22.59 -9.79
CA SER A 3 -56.19 -22.41 -10.46
C SER A 3 -55.06 -22.20 -9.44
N ARG A 4 -53.98 -22.96 -9.57
CA ARG A 4 -52.75 -22.88 -8.73
C ARG A 4 -51.81 -21.74 -9.12
N THR A 5 -52.21 -20.85 -10.02
CA THR A 5 -51.40 -19.78 -10.60
C THR A 5 -51.02 -18.65 -9.64
N PRO A 6 -51.82 -18.23 -8.65
CA PRO A 6 -51.45 -17.07 -7.81
C PRO A 6 -50.34 -17.37 -6.79
N LEU A 7 -50.22 -18.62 -6.32
CA LEU A 7 -49.25 -18.97 -5.27
C LEU A 7 -47.80 -19.03 -5.79
N VAL A 8 -47.61 -19.51 -7.00
CA VAL A 8 -46.29 -19.60 -7.64
C VAL A 8 -45.73 -18.21 -7.99
N LEU A 9 -46.61 -17.30 -8.44
CA LEU A 9 -46.20 -15.91 -8.74
C LEU A 9 -45.77 -15.17 -7.47
N ALA A 10 -46.50 -15.33 -6.36
CA ALA A 10 -46.17 -14.71 -5.08
C ALA A 10 -44.83 -15.25 -4.51
N GLN A 11 -44.54 -16.54 -4.67
CA GLN A 11 -43.27 -17.14 -4.26
C GLN A 11 -42.11 -16.66 -5.13
N CYS A 12 -42.30 -16.48 -6.44
CA CYS A 12 -41.27 -15.93 -7.33
C CYS A 12 -41.00 -14.44 -7.01
N MET A 13 -42.03 -13.64 -6.72
CA MET A 13 -41.84 -12.24 -6.36
C MET A 13 -41.13 -12.09 -5.00
N ALA A 14 -41.46 -12.88 -4.00
CA ALA A 14 -40.75 -12.89 -2.73
C ALA A 14 -39.28 -13.31 -2.86
N ALA A 15 -38.96 -14.26 -3.74
CA ALA A 15 -37.59 -14.67 -4.02
C ALA A 15 -36.78 -13.57 -4.77
N LEU A 16 -37.44 -12.79 -5.62
CA LEU A 16 -36.83 -11.65 -6.29
C LEU A 16 -36.59 -10.49 -5.33
N GLU A 17 -37.53 -10.20 -4.42
CA GLU A 17 -37.36 -9.17 -3.37
C GLU A 17 -36.23 -9.53 -2.38
N ASP A 18 -36.07 -10.81 -2.04
CA ASP A 18 -34.94 -11.27 -1.21
C ASP A 18 -33.60 -11.18 -1.96
N GLN A 19 -33.58 -11.41 -3.27
CA GLN A 19 -32.38 -11.20 -4.08
C GLN A 19 -32.04 -9.71 -4.23
N GLU A 20 -33.02 -8.83 -4.45
CA GLU A 20 -32.78 -7.38 -4.49
C GLU A 20 -32.27 -6.85 -3.14
N LYS A 21 -32.81 -7.30 -2.00
CA LYS A 21 -32.30 -6.94 -0.67
C LYS A 21 -30.87 -7.44 -0.41
N SER A 22 -30.45 -8.54 -1.01
CA SER A 22 -29.06 -9.04 -0.89
C SER A 22 -28.08 -8.23 -1.73
N ILE A 23 -28.53 -7.57 -2.78
CA ILE A 23 -27.71 -6.72 -3.65
C ILE A 23 -27.54 -5.30 -3.06
N GLU A 24 -28.52 -4.81 -2.30
CA GLU A 24 -28.47 -3.47 -1.68
C GLU A 24 -27.47 -3.34 -0.50
N SER A 25 -26.86 -4.41 -0.02
CA SER A 25 -25.99 -4.39 1.16
C SER A 25 -24.50 -4.64 0.89
N MET A 26 -24.05 -4.70 -0.37
CA MET A 26 -22.61 -4.77 -0.67
C MET A 26 -22.00 -3.38 -0.53
N ASP A 27 -21.47 -3.07 0.67
CA ASP A 27 -20.60 -1.94 0.90
C ASP A 27 -19.12 -2.36 0.73
N TYR A 28 -18.22 -1.40 0.61
CA TYR A 28 -16.78 -1.67 0.46
C TYR A 28 -16.22 -2.52 1.60
N LYS A 29 -16.77 -2.42 2.79
CA LYS A 29 -16.33 -3.17 3.96
C LYS A 29 -16.73 -4.65 3.89
N SER A 30 -17.93 -4.95 3.41
CA SER A 30 -18.39 -6.32 3.17
C SER A 30 -17.67 -6.98 1.98
N ALA A 31 -17.11 -6.18 1.07
CA ALA A 31 -16.24 -6.61 -0.01
C ALA A 31 -14.76 -6.76 0.40
N GLY A 32 -14.42 -6.57 1.69
CA GLY A 32 -13.06 -6.75 2.22
C GLY A 32 -12.20 -5.47 2.22
N VAL A 33 -12.76 -4.28 1.86
CA VAL A 33 -12.00 -3.03 1.81
C VAL A 33 -12.48 -2.06 2.89
N ASP A 34 -11.70 -1.85 3.95
CA ASP A 34 -11.99 -0.87 5.00
C ASP A 34 -11.36 0.51 4.71
N VAL A 35 -12.11 1.38 4.05
CA VAL A 35 -11.68 2.76 3.71
C VAL A 35 -11.31 3.59 4.96
N LYS A 36 -11.94 3.33 6.12
CA LYS A 36 -11.63 4.05 7.36
C LYS A 36 -10.28 3.60 7.93
N ALA A 37 -10.03 2.30 7.92
CA ALA A 37 -8.73 1.73 8.30
C ALA A 37 -7.60 2.26 7.40
N GLY A 38 -7.82 2.32 6.10
CA GLY A 38 -6.87 2.90 5.14
C GLY A 38 -6.54 4.37 5.42
N ARG A 39 -7.55 5.20 5.72
CA ARG A 39 -7.34 6.62 6.09
C ARG A 39 -6.59 6.77 7.42
N ALA A 40 -6.91 5.96 8.42
CA ALA A 40 -6.22 5.96 9.70
C ALA A 40 -4.75 5.54 9.53
N PHE A 41 -4.49 4.55 8.72
CA PHE A 41 -3.15 4.11 8.36
C PHE A 41 -2.33 5.25 7.71
N VAL A 42 -2.84 5.87 6.64
CA VAL A 42 -2.17 6.99 5.97
C VAL A 42 -1.88 8.15 6.94
N SER A 43 -2.83 8.48 7.81
CA SER A 43 -2.62 9.52 8.83
C SER A 43 -1.49 9.18 9.81
N ARG A 44 -1.35 7.91 10.16
CA ARG A 44 -0.34 7.42 11.11
C ARG A 44 1.07 7.47 10.53
N ILE A 45 1.25 7.10 9.27
CA ILE A 45 2.56 7.05 8.62
C ILE A 45 3.05 8.40 8.10
N LYS A 46 2.17 9.39 8.00
CA LYS A 46 2.45 10.67 7.34
C LYS A 46 3.73 11.34 7.82
N SER A 47 3.92 11.46 9.12
CA SER A 47 5.10 12.12 9.70
C SER A 47 6.40 11.37 9.40
N SER A 48 6.39 10.03 9.43
CA SER A 48 7.56 9.20 9.13
C SER A 48 7.95 9.31 7.66
N VAL A 49 6.97 9.33 6.76
CA VAL A 49 7.20 9.51 5.32
C VAL A 49 7.74 10.91 5.02
N GLU A 50 7.10 11.96 5.53
CA GLU A 50 7.53 13.35 5.33
C GLU A 50 8.95 13.62 5.89
N ALA A 51 9.36 12.92 6.94
CA ALA A 51 10.72 13.02 7.49
C ALA A 51 11.82 12.49 6.54
N THR A 52 11.46 11.73 5.50
CA THR A 52 12.39 11.26 4.45
C THR A 52 12.53 12.26 3.29
N HIS A 53 11.63 13.28 3.23
CA HIS A 53 11.56 14.15 2.06
C HIS A 53 12.81 15.00 1.89
N ARG A 54 13.21 15.15 0.63
CA ARG A 54 14.32 16.00 0.17
C ARG A 54 13.73 17.22 -0.57
N ASP A 55 14.56 18.20 -0.86
CA ASP A 55 14.16 19.43 -1.58
C ASP A 55 13.57 19.14 -2.99
N GLU A 56 13.93 18.00 -3.56
CA GLU A 56 13.44 17.57 -4.86
C GLU A 56 12.02 17.01 -4.85
N VAL A 57 11.48 16.64 -3.69
CA VAL A 57 10.08 16.16 -3.57
C VAL A 57 9.13 17.31 -3.83
N VAL A 58 8.16 17.10 -4.70
CA VAL A 58 7.14 18.09 -5.06
C VAL A 58 5.76 17.60 -4.64
N GLY A 59 5.12 18.31 -3.75
CA GLY A 59 3.82 17.93 -3.20
C GLY A 59 3.94 17.15 -1.89
N GLY A 60 2.92 16.35 -1.54
CA GLY A 60 2.85 15.59 -0.30
C GLY A 60 2.18 14.24 -0.51
N LEU A 61 2.08 13.48 0.58
CA LEU A 61 1.43 12.17 0.61
C LEU A 61 -0.07 12.28 0.29
N GLY A 62 -0.59 11.34 -0.52
CA GLY A 62 -2.03 11.21 -0.80
C GLY A 62 -2.44 11.52 -2.23
N GLY A 63 -1.50 11.81 -3.13
CA GLY A 63 -1.76 11.85 -4.58
C GLY A 63 -1.68 10.47 -5.23
N PHE A 64 -2.20 10.34 -6.45
CA PHE A 64 -2.08 9.10 -7.25
C PHE A 64 -0.66 8.83 -7.78
N GLY A 65 0.27 9.75 -7.60
CA GLY A 65 1.66 9.61 -7.99
C GLY A 65 2.54 10.58 -7.24
N GLY A 66 3.78 10.16 -6.97
CA GLY A 66 4.81 11.00 -6.37
C GLY A 66 5.52 11.84 -7.44
N LEU A 67 5.78 13.09 -7.14
CA LEU A 67 6.53 13.99 -8.01
C LEU A 67 7.91 14.25 -7.42
N PHE A 68 8.94 13.99 -8.21
CA PHE A 68 10.34 14.22 -7.83
C PHE A 68 11.07 15.00 -8.91
N ARG A 69 11.73 16.07 -8.50
CA ARG A 69 12.52 16.89 -9.41
C ARG A 69 13.93 16.27 -9.56
N ILE A 70 14.38 16.08 -10.77
CA ILE A 70 15.77 15.63 -11.00
C ILE A 70 16.72 16.68 -10.42
N PRO A 71 17.73 16.28 -9.61
CA PRO A 71 18.70 17.21 -9.05
C PRO A 71 19.38 18.08 -10.11
N ALA A 72 19.57 19.34 -9.78
CA ALA A 72 20.17 20.29 -10.71
C ALA A 72 21.67 20.00 -10.95
N GLY A 73 22.21 20.45 -12.07
CA GLY A 73 23.64 20.35 -12.38
C GLY A 73 24.06 19.07 -13.09
N LEU A 74 23.18 18.09 -13.23
CA LEU A 74 23.46 16.85 -13.95
C LEU A 74 23.41 17.07 -15.47
N GLN A 75 24.44 16.61 -16.18
CA GLN A 75 24.47 16.63 -17.65
C GLN A 75 24.06 15.28 -18.20
N LYS A 76 22.95 15.23 -18.93
CA LYS A 76 22.38 14.00 -19.53
C LYS A 76 22.20 12.87 -18.49
N PRO A 77 21.43 13.10 -17.43
CA PRO A 77 21.24 12.10 -16.37
C PRO A 77 20.56 10.85 -16.91
N LEU A 78 20.98 9.69 -16.41
CA LEU A 78 20.29 8.42 -16.56
C LEU A 78 19.61 8.07 -15.25
N LEU A 79 18.36 7.62 -15.30
CA LEU A 79 17.68 7.07 -14.16
C LEU A 79 17.91 5.55 -14.11
N VAL A 80 18.36 5.07 -12.96
CA VAL A 80 18.45 3.64 -12.65
C VAL A 80 17.26 3.31 -11.78
N ALA A 81 16.51 2.26 -12.12
CA ALA A 81 15.39 1.76 -11.34
C ALA A 81 15.67 0.30 -10.99
N GLY A 82 15.44 -0.05 -9.74
CA GLY A 82 15.49 -1.41 -9.22
C GLY A 82 14.24 -1.70 -8.39
N THR A 83 13.88 -2.96 -8.29
CA THR A 83 12.82 -3.43 -7.41
C THR A 83 13.20 -4.81 -6.88
N ASP A 84 12.97 -5.02 -5.59
CA ASP A 84 13.21 -6.29 -4.93
C ASP A 84 12.17 -6.49 -3.81
N GLY A 85 12.05 -7.71 -3.33
CA GLY A 85 11.21 -8.08 -2.21
C GLY A 85 12.02 -8.59 -1.02
N VAL A 86 11.39 -8.66 0.15
CA VAL A 86 12.07 -9.10 1.38
C VAL A 86 12.25 -10.61 1.47
N GLY A 87 11.63 -11.39 0.58
CA GLY A 87 11.73 -12.84 0.57
C GLY A 87 11.10 -13.51 1.81
N THR A 88 11.59 -14.70 2.14
CA THR A 88 11.04 -15.56 3.20
C THR A 88 11.21 -15.02 4.62
N LYS A 89 12.06 -14.02 4.83
CA LYS A 89 12.19 -13.36 6.16
C LYS A 89 10.87 -12.71 6.62
N LEU A 90 9.94 -12.45 5.70
CA LEU A 90 8.61 -11.97 6.02
C LEU A 90 7.84 -12.94 6.91
N GLU A 91 7.99 -14.24 6.71
CA GLU A 91 7.35 -15.29 7.54
C GLU A 91 7.83 -15.20 8.99
N LEU A 92 9.16 -15.03 9.20
CA LEU A 92 9.71 -14.83 10.54
C LEU A 92 9.22 -13.54 11.19
N ALA A 93 9.12 -12.47 10.43
CA ALA A 93 8.61 -11.19 10.95
C ALA A 93 7.14 -11.32 11.41
N GLN A 94 6.32 -12.06 10.67
CA GLN A 94 4.94 -12.35 11.02
C GLN A 94 4.85 -13.24 12.27
N GLU A 95 5.63 -14.31 12.36
CA GLU A 95 5.66 -15.23 13.49
C GLU A 95 6.06 -14.52 14.79
N HIS A 96 7.04 -13.61 14.71
CA HIS A 96 7.57 -12.89 15.87
C HIS A 96 6.93 -11.51 16.09
N HIS A 97 5.92 -11.13 15.32
CA HIS A 97 5.26 -9.82 15.37
C HIS A 97 6.26 -8.65 15.38
N SER A 98 7.28 -8.70 14.52
CA SER A 98 8.36 -7.73 14.43
C SER A 98 8.52 -7.23 12.99
N HIS A 99 7.83 -6.17 12.66
CA HIS A 99 7.67 -5.73 11.26
C HIS A 99 8.62 -4.60 10.84
N HIS A 100 9.11 -3.80 11.78
CA HIS A 100 9.99 -2.66 11.48
C HIS A 100 11.27 -3.07 10.72
N GLY A 101 11.93 -4.18 11.14
CA GLY A 101 13.15 -4.70 10.51
C GLY A 101 12.96 -5.05 9.04
N VAL A 102 11.79 -5.62 8.68
CA VAL A 102 11.44 -5.97 7.30
C VAL A 102 11.39 -4.72 6.41
N GLY A 103 10.85 -3.60 6.92
CA GLY A 103 10.83 -2.34 6.18
C GLY A 103 12.24 -1.78 5.91
N VAL A 104 13.14 -1.85 6.90
CA VAL A 104 14.54 -1.46 6.70
C VAL A 104 15.23 -2.34 5.67
N ASP A 105 15.02 -3.65 5.74
CA ASP A 105 15.62 -4.63 4.83
C ASP A 105 15.12 -4.43 3.39
N LEU A 106 13.84 -4.14 3.20
CA LEU A 106 13.27 -3.86 1.87
C LEU A 106 14.03 -2.73 1.17
N VAL A 107 14.25 -1.62 1.88
CA VAL A 107 15.02 -0.50 1.33
C VAL A 107 16.47 -0.92 1.05
N GLY A 108 17.08 -1.67 1.97
CA GLY A 108 18.44 -2.18 1.79
C GLY A 108 18.60 -3.05 0.54
N MET A 109 17.65 -3.96 0.29
CA MET A 109 17.64 -4.81 -0.92
C MET A 109 17.62 -3.97 -2.19
N CYS A 110 16.64 -3.08 -2.33
CA CYS A 110 16.50 -2.24 -3.53
C CYS A 110 17.64 -1.23 -3.71
N VAL A 111 18.10 -0.57 -2.62
CA VAL A 111 19.19 0.41 -2.66
C VAL A 111 20.51 -0.24 -3.04
N ASN A 112 20.80 -1.45 -2.53
CA ASN A 112 22.01 -2.17 -2.88
C ASN A 112 22.10 -2.44 -4.39
N ASP A 113 20.98 -2.80 -5.02
CA ASP A 113 20.94 -3.00 -6.48
C ASP A 113 21.24 -1.71 -7.25
N VAL A 114 20.65 -0.59 -6.83
CA VAL A 114 20.86 0.72 -7.45
C VAL A 114 22.32 1.16 -7.35
N ILE A 115 22.94 1.05 -6.17
CA ILE A 115 24.32 1.51 -5.96
C ILE A 115 25.37 0.66 -6.68
N THR A 116 25.05 -0.61 -7.03
CA THR A 116 25.99 -1.42 -7.85
C THR A 116 26.25 -0.80 -9.22
N SER A 117 25.33 0.02 -9.73
CA SER A 117 25.48 0.79 -10.97
C SER A 117 26.20 2.12 -10.78
N GLY A 118 26.63 2.46 -9.55
CA GLY A 118 27.21 3.76 -9.21
C GLY A 118 26.17 4.90 -9.15
N ALA A 119 24.88 4.56 -9.08
CA ALA A 119 23.79 5.53 -9.00
C ALA A 119 23.53 5.97 -7.55
N GLU A 120 23.08 7.21 -7.37
CA GLU A 120 22.60 7.74 -6.09
C GLU A 120 21.12 7.36 -5.89
N PRO A 121 20.73 6.82 -4.72
CA PRO A 121 19.33 6.62 -4.39
C PRO A 121 18.61 7.97 -4.25
N LEU A 122 17.59 8.21 -5.06
CA LEU A 122 16.86 9.48 -5.08
C LEU A 122 15.52 9.37 -4.34
N PHE A 123 14.73 8.37 -4.68
CA PHE A 123 13.43 8.12 -4.08
C PHE A 123 13.09 6.64 -4.05
N PHE A 124 12.15 6.30 -3.22
CA PHE A 124 11.63 4.95 -3.01
C PHE A 124 10.11 4.94 -3.19
N LEU A 125 9.59 3.88 -3.77
CA LEU A 125 8.17 3.56 -3.85
C LEU A 125 7.98 2.16 -3.29
N ASP A 126 7.03 1.98 -2.38
CA ASP A 126 6.70 0.69 -1.81
C ASP A 126 5.41 0.11 -2.40
N TYR A 127 5.29 -1.22 -2.37
CA TYR A 127 4.05 -1.94 -2.63
C TYR A 127 3.85 -2.99 -1.56
N ILE A 128 2.74 -2.87 -0.82
CA ILE A 128 2.36 -3.79 0.25
C ILE A 128 1.08 -4.51 -0.16
N ALA A 129 1.16 -5.85 -0.29
CA ALA A 129 0.00 -6.71 -0.49
C ALA A 129 -0.32 -7.45 0.81
N THR A 130 -1.57 -7.40 1.25
CA THR A 130 -2.02 -8.05 2.48
C THR A 130 -3.42 -8.63 2.31
N GLY A 131 -3.70 -9.76 2.98
CA GLY A 131 -5.04 -10.35 3.00
C GLY A 131 -6.04 -9.57 3.85
N ALA A 132 -5.55 -8.86 4.89
CA ALA A 132 -6.33 -7.96 5.71
C ALA A 132 -5.43 -6.84 6.25
N LEU A 133 -5.91 -5.61 6.18
CA LEU A 133 -5.16 -4.45 6.64
C LEU A 133 -5.16 -4.38 8.17
N SER A 134 -3.98 -4.56 8.77
CA SER A 134 -3.70 -4.20 10.15
C SER A 134 -2.95 -2.86 10.16
N PRO A 135 -3.60 -1.74 10.49
CA PRO A 135 -2.96 -0.43 10.45
C PRO A 135 -1.71 -0.32 11.32
N GLU A 136 -1.69 -1.04 12.45
CA GLU A 136 -0.56 -1.06 13.39
C GLU A 136 0.64 -1.76 12.79
N ALA A 137 0.47 -3.00 12.31
CA ALA A 137 1.55 -3.80 11.73
C ALA A 137 2.10 -3.13 10.45
N MET A 138 1.21 -2.60 9.60
CA MET A 138 1.62 -1.90 8.39
C MET A 138 2.34 -0.59 8.69
N ALA A 139 1.96 0.13 9.75
CA ALA A 139 2.68 1.32 10.17
C ALA A 139 4.11 1.00 10.61
N GLU A 140 4.34 -0.09 11.34
CA GLU A 140 5.70 -0.55 11.70
C GLU A 140 6.54 -0.84 10.45
N VAL A 141 5.97 -1.47 9.43
CA VAL A 141 6.66 -1.72 8.15
C VAL A 141 7.06 -0.40 7.50
N VAL A 142 6.14 0.56 7.37
CA VAL A 142 6.41 1.85 6.72
C VAL A 142 7.38 2.71 7.55
N GLU A 143 7.33 2.64 8.88
CA GLU A 143 8.32 3.26 9.76
C GLU A 143 9.73 2.68 9.51
N GLY A 144 9.83 1.37 9.30
CA GLY A 144 11.07 0.70 8.91
C GLY A 144 11.55 1.15 7.52
N ILE A 145 10.67 1.22 6.54
CA ILE A 145 10.98 1.76 5.21
C ILE A 145 11.49 3.20 5.31
N SER A 146 10.80 4.05 6.08
CA SER A 146 11.20 5.44 6.31
C SER A 146 12.60 5.53 6.94
N ALA A 147 12.90 4.69 7.93
CA ALA A 147 14.22 4.63 8.54
C ALA A 147 15.31 4.18 7.55
N GLY A 148 15.01 3.20 6.69
CA GLY A 148 15.89 2.77 5.60
C GLY A 148 16.15 3.88 4.58
N CYS A 149 15.11 4.58 4.17
CA CYS A 149 15.18 5.72 3.25
C CYS A 149 16.03 6.86 3.83
N GLN A 150 15.84 7.23 5.10
CA GLN A 150 16.66 8.24 5.76
C GLN A 150 18.14 7.87 5.78
N ARG A 151 18.46 6.61 6.08
CA ARG A 151 19.86 6.12 6.10
C ARG A 151 20.52 6.13 4.73
N SER A 152 19.76 5.86 3.67
CA SER A 152 20.26 5.86 2.28
C SER A 152 20.13 7.22 1.60
N GLY A 153 19.56 8.22 2.27
CA GLY A 153 19.42 9.58 1.72
C GLY A 153 18.37 9.68 0.62
N CYS A 154 17.46 8.72 0.48
CA CYS A 154 16.37 8.78 -0.50
C CYS A 154 15.05 9.15 0.14
N ALA A 155 14.13 9.72 -0.64
CA ALA A 155 12.79 10.08 -0.19
C ALA A 155 11.83 8.89 -0.38
N LEU A 156 11.06 8.53 0.66
CA LEU A 156 9.88 7.69 0.47
C LEU A 156 8.79 8.55 -0.18
N LEU A 157 8.64 8.40 -1.49
CA LEU A 157 7.84 9.31 -2.32
C LEU A 157 6.35 8.93 -2.31
N GLY A 158 6.04 7.71 -2.00
CA GLY A 158 4.70 7.13 -1.95
C GLY A 158 4.74 5.64 -2.18
N GLY A 159 3.58 5.05 -2.38
CA GLY A 159 3.44 3.61 -2.61
C GLY A 159 1.98 3.20 -2.72
N GLU A 160 1.74 1.91 -2.60
CA GLU A 160 0.42 1.30 -2.66
C GLU A 160 0.27 0.26 -1.55
N THR A 161 -0.87 0.25 -0.88
CA THR A 161 -1.24 -0.85 0.01
C THR A 161 -2.53 -1.48 -0.51
N ALA A 162 -2.44 -2.73 -0.95
CA ALA A 162 -3.55 -3.47 -1.53
C ALA A 162 -4.02 -4.58 -0.58
N GLU A 163 -5.32 -4.63 -0.33
CA GLU A 163 -6.00 -5.79 0.28
C GLU A 163 -6.44 -6.74 -0.85
N MET A 164 -6.02 -8.02 -0.78
CA MET A 164 -6.35 -9.04 -1.80
C MET A 164 -6.36 -10.44 -1.19
#